data_8a35f836dfe0510b953dd1f86e03478c
#
_entry.id   8a35f836dfe0510b953dd1f86e03478c
#
_cell.length_a   1.000
_cell.length_b   1.000
_cell.length_c   1.000
_cell.angle_alpha   90.00
_cell.angle_beta   90.00
_cell.angle_gamma   90.00
#
_symmetry.space_group_name_H-M   'P 1'
#
loop_
_entity.id
_entity.type
_entity.pdbx_description
1 polymer ?
#
loop_
_entity_poly.entity_id
_entity_poly.type
_entity_poly.pdbx_seq_one_letter_code
_entity_poly.pdbx_strand_id
1 'polypeptide(L)'
;MERIYLPKKRLVKSRTITAFYSILIAFSLQLNAKEPSQTLVLVGGALTTCASLSPKNCEKNTQISGKTHNVFALSHTKISQIKQQWPSENSQAKNNTIKNLATMQAKSSPTLSKKELLWLWRDIDSKQLNSLSDQEYNFVIDMLEVAQIKSDNKRLKEQVNTALNSESAATEILQFISGSLKVNDTNPSMLAITASSRDPYESADFYEGLLSFPNVNSQWLALTPALAKAITTNKCDDLTTLRHSEMGLYQREHIYPDRTQAEYQLCKKGTDALVELIKNSTGVMFNGGDQSLTRKVLFDENNQPYPWTKALQSRPVIVGTSAGTAVQSGGQAHAGNVVMITNGTSLSALKEGAQAIDAPSERSNSDSLTYNRFGGLGTFSYGVLDTHFSERNRTLRLGTLLDSFSANQAQPAFGFGVDETTALVVIKSEAGNLMTVIGKNGVVMVKSTEQAQAETKTKTYSYSYWPVGSVIDIKNNDFTLSQRSISQALPAIKIPPLPVQRFGSILTQAKLRSLTQAMCLSQEQTAVGQQDEFIISLSTTPESAYHRISAAQYGCAVSNLEIAVSTF
;
A
#
# COMPACT_ATOMS: atom_id res chain seq x y z
N MET A 1 44.24 19.18 -40.57
CA MET A 1 44.57 18.64 -39.23
C MET A 1 43.91 19.54 -38.18
N GLU A 2 42.68 19.29 -37.89
CA GLU A 2 41.97 20.00 -36.82
C GLU A 2 41.63 18.99 -35.73
N ARG A 3 42.11 19.23 -34.52
CA ARG A 3 41.84 18.42 -33.33
C ARG A 3 40.52 18.87 -32.73
N ILE A 4 39.53 17.99 -32.79
CA ILE A 4 38.23 18.16 -32.13
C ILE A 4 38.42 17.87 -30.63
N TYR A 5 38.20 18.86 -29.79
CA TYR A 5 38.16 18.75 -28.35
C TYR A 5 36.80 18.16 -27.91
N LEU A 6 36.80 16.97 -27.34
CA LEU A 6 35.65 16.40 -26.64
C LEU A 6 35.58 16.95 -25.20
N PRO A 7 34.46 17.43 -24.70
CA PRO A 7 34.33 17.88 -23.33
C PRO A 7 34.34 16.71 -22.35
N LYS A 8 35.19 16.78 -21.34
CA LYS A 8 35.27 15.87 -20.22
C LYS A 8 33.91 15.85 -19.48
N LYS A 9 33.24 14.68 -19.45
CA LYS A 9 32.11 14.41 -18.55
C LYS A 9 32.55 14.65 -17.10
N ARG A 10 32.04 15.70 -16.45
CA ARG A 10 32.12 15.85 -15.01
C ARG A 10 31.27 14.74 -14.37
N LEU A 11 31.92 13.85 -13.64
CA LEU A 11 31.25 12.98 -12.68
C LEU A 11 30.56 13.88 -11.64
N VAL A 12 29.25 13.95 -11.70
CA VAL A 12 28.43 14.46 -10.59
C VAL A 12 28.48 13.38 -9.51
N LYS A 13 29.46 13.47 -8.64
CA LYS A 13 29.49 12.68 -7.40
C LYS A 13 28.27 13.05 -6.58
N SER A 14 27.44 12.08 -6.35
CA SER A 14 26.28 12.05 -5.49
C SER A 14 26.50 12.82 -4.17
N ARG A 15 25.98 14.04 -4.08
CA ARG A 15 25.83 14.79 -2.83
C ARG A 15 24.65 14.25 -1.98
N THR A 16 23.87 13.32 -2.51
CA THR A 16 22.67 12.76 -1.87
C THR A 16 23.00 11.83 -0.69
N ILE A 17 24.13 11.11 -0.74
CA ILE A 17 24.53 10.20 0.34
C ILE A 17 24.92 10.95 1.62
N THR A 18 25.50 12.16 1.47
CA THR A 18 25.94 12.97 2.62
C THR A 18 24.77 13.61 3.38
N ALA A 19 23.66 13.90 2.71
CA ALA A 19 22.47 14.46 3.37
C ALA A 19 21.75 13.43 4.25
N PHE A 20 21.77 12.14 3.85
CA PHE A 20 21.10 11.06 4.60
C PHE A 20 21.84 10.71 5.91
N TYR A 21 23.16 10.64 5.85
CA TYR A 21 23.97 10.50 7.07
C TYR A 21 23.83 11.74 7.97
N SER A 22 23.62 12.91 7.39
CA SER A 22 23.41 14.15 8.16
C SER A 22 22.06 14.18 8.87
N ILE A 23 21.01 13.56 8.36
CA ILE A 23 19.71 13.46 9.04
C ILE A 23 19.78 12.46 10.20
N LEU A 24 20.41 11.31 10.02
CA LEU A 24 20.66 10.35 11.10
C LEU A 24 21.67 10.86 12.14
N ILE A 25 22.73 11.53 11.70
CA ILE A 25 23.78 12.09 12.58
C ILE A 25 23.33 13.39 13.25
N ALA A 26 22.54 14.25 12.58
CA ALA A 26 21.97 15.44 13.21
C ALA A 26 20.91 15.10 14.26
N PHE A 27 20.25 13.95 14.13
CA PHE A 27 19.38 13.40 15.18
C PHE A 27 20.19 12.90 16.39
N SER A 28 21.37 12.33 16.17
CA SER A 28 22.24 11.83 17.26
C SER A 28 23.01 12.92 18.01
N LEU A 29 23.16 14.12 17.45
CA LEU A 29 23.95 15.20 18.06
C LEU A 29 23.13 16.24 18.85
N GLN A 30 21.79 16.23 18.79
CA GLN A 30 20.95 17.21 19.50
C GLN A 30 20.07 16.64 20.60
N LEU A 31 20.12 15.33 20.82
CA LEU A 31 19.34 14.70 21.87
C LEU A 31 20.27 13.76 22.65
N ASN A 32 20.45 14.03 23.94
CA ASN A 32 20.46 12.97 24.94
C ASN A 32 19.07 12.29 24.92
N ALA A 33 18.56 11.98 23.74
CA ALA A 33 17.25 11.43 23.53
C ALA A 33 17.37 9.94 23.74
N LYS A 34 16.63 9.40 24.68
CA LYS A 34 16.25 8.00 24.70
C LYS A 34 15.89 7.57 23.29
N GLU A 35 16.29 6.38 22.91
CA GLU A 35 16.02 5.78 21.60
C GLU A 35 14.53 5.88 21.22
N PRO A 36 14.19 6.09 19.94
CA PRO A 36 12.80 6.15 19.53
C PRO A 36 12.06 4.89 19.97
N SER A 37 10.97 5.05 20.69
CA SER A 37 10.18 3.91 21.18
C SER A 37 9.52 3.13 20.05
N GLN A 38 9.22 3.78 18.93
CA GLN A 38 8.64 3.16 17.73
C GLN A 38 8.84 4.02 16.47
N THR A 39 9.20 3.37 15.37
CA THR A 39 9.27 3.96 14.04
C THR A 39 8.25 3.30 13.09
N LEU A 40 7.34 4.09 12.54
CA LEU A 40 6.44 3.66 11.47
C LEU A 40 7.00 4.13 10.13
N VAL A 41 7.04 3.24 9.14
CA VAL A 41 7.40 3.57 7.75
C VAL A 41 6.22 3.22 6.86
N LEU A 42 5.43 4.23 6.51
CA LEU A 42 4.13 4.10 5.87
C LEU A 42 4.25 4.42 4.38
N VAL A 43 4.50 3.38 3.56
CA VAL A 43 4.75 3.52 2.12
C VAL A 43 3.43 3.55 1.36
N GLY A 44 3.24 4.51 0.47
CA GLY A 44 2.01 4.71 -0.30
C GLY A 44 1.76 3.65 -1.38
N GLY A 45 2.72 2.79 -1.64
CA GLY A 45 2.64 1.72 -2.64
C GLY A 45 3.64 1.91 -3.78
N ALA A 46 3.56 1.04 -4.78
CA ALA A 46 4.44 1.04 -5.96
C ALA A 46 5.95 1.15 -5.62
N LEU A 47 6.37 0.43 -4.56
CA LEU A 47 7.78 0.34 -4.19
C LEU A 47 8.51 -0.48 -5.26
N THR A 48 8.96 0.21 -6.31
CA THR A 48 9.56 -0.38 -7.52
C THR A 48 10.83 -1.13 -7.15
N THR A 49 10.78 -2.47 -7.25
CA THR A 49 11.85 -3.34 -6.80
C THR A 49 12.28 -4.28 -7.92
N CYS A 50 13.59 -4.42 -8.11
CA CYS A 50 14.17 -5.37 -9.03
C CYS A 50 13.91 -6.81 -8.54
N ALA A 51 13.15 -7.57 -9.31
CA ALA A 51 12.79 -8.94 -9.00
C ALA A 51 12.67 -9.79 -10.27
N SER A 52 12.82 -11.09 -10.16
CA SER A 52 12.76 -12.00 -11.31
C SER A 52 11.37 -12.05 -11.97
N LEU A 53 10.29 -11.80 -11.20
CA LEU A 53 8.93 -11.61 -11.74
C LEU A 53 8.70 -10.20 -12.30
N SER A 54 9.57 -9.24 -12.00
CA SER A 54 9.46 -7.84 -12.43
C SER A 54 10.79 -7.29 -12.96
N PRO A 55 11.42 -7.91 -13.97
CA PRO A 55 12.76 -7.54 -14.44
C PRO A 55 12.83 -6.10 -15.02
N LYS A 56 11.70 -5.54 -15.44
CA LYS A 56 11.59 -4.13 -15.88
C LYS A 56 11.94 -3.11 -14.79
N ASN A 57 11.86 -3.51 -13.53
CA ASN A 57 12.19 -2.69 -12.38
C ASN A 57 13.68 -2.73 -12.01
N CYS A 58 14.46 -3.51 -12.74
CA CYS A 58 15.91 -3.58 -12.57
C CYS A 58 16.63 -2.51 -13.39
N GLU A 59 17.84 -2.17 -13.01
CA GLU A 59 18.74 -1.37 -13.83
C GLU A 59 18.90 -1.99 -15.23
N LYS A 60 19.16 -1.15 -16.23
CA LYS A 60 19.29 -1.59 -17.63
C LYS A 60 20.36 -2.69 -17.75
N ASN A 61 20.07 -3.69 -18.57
CA ASN A 61 20.93 -4.85 -18.85
C ASN A 61 21.19 -5.78 -17.64
N THR A 62 20.41 -5.66 -16.58
CA THR A 62 20.47 -6.59 -15.46
C THR A 62 19.81 -7.91 -15.83
N GLN A 63 20.51 -9.02 -15.56
CA GLN A 63 19.93 -10.36 -15.56
C GLN A 63 19.72 -10.82 -14.11
N ILE A 64 18.50 -11.16 -13.78
CA ILE A 64 18.15 -11.74 -12.48
C ILE A 64 17.61 -13.15 -12.68
N SER A 65 18.26 -14.12 -12.01
CA SER A 65 17.80 -15.51 -12.01
C SER A 65 16.58 -15.68 -11.09
N GLY A 66 15.84 -16.78 -11.25
CA GLY A 66 14.69 -17.09 -10.41
C GLY A 66 13.42 -17.37 -11.21
N LYS A 67 12.29 -17.47 -10.51
CA LYS A 67 10.96 -17.63 -11.11
C LYS A 67 10.60 -16.35 -11.89
N THR A 68 10.30 -16.50 -13.17
CA THR A 68 9.98 -15.36 -14.06
C THR A 68 8.49 -15.20 -14.33
N HIS A 69 7.68 -16.23 -14.10
CA HIS A 69 6.22 -16.22 -14.24
C HIS A 69 5.63 -17.47 -13.58
N ASN A 70 4.32 -17.45 -13.31
CA ASN A 70 3.57 -18.64 -12.92
C ASN A 70 3.27 -19.48 -14.16
N VAL A 71 3.31 -20.79 -14.02
CA VAL A 71 3.06 -21.76 -15.08
C VAL A 71 1.75 -22.49 -14.82
N PHE A 72 0.96 -22.67 -15.86
CA PHE A 72 -0.36 -23.31 -15.83
C PHE A 72 -0.37 -24.47 -16.82
N ALA A 73 -0.97 -25.60 -16.43
CA ALA A 73 -1.12 -26.77 -17.29
C ALA A 73 -2.59 -27.11 -17.55
N LEU A 74 -2.91 -27.31 -18.81
CA LEU A 74 -4.20 -27.81 -19.27
C LEU A 74 -4.07 -29.32 -19.54
N SER A 75 -4.42 -30.17 -18.56
CA SER A 75 -4.42 -31.62 -18.71
C SER A 75 -5.80 -32.21 -18.42
N HIS A 76 -6.10 -33.38 -18.97
CA HIS A 76 -7.35 -34.10 -18.69
C HIS A 76 -7.57 -34.31 -17.20
N THR A 77 -6.51 -34.65 -16.46
CA THR A 77 -6.55 -34.86 -15.01
C THR A 77 -7.00 -33.59 -14.28
N LYS A 78 -6.37 -32.44 -14.58
CA LYS A 78 -6.72 -31.14 -13.95
C LYS A 78 -8.14 -30.70 -14.29
N ILE A 79 -8.54 -30.85 -15.55
CA ILE A 79 -9.90 -30.52 -15.98
C ILE A 79 -10.94 -31.40 -15.27
N SER A 80 -10.63 -32.70 -15.09
CA SER A 80 -11.47 -33.63 -14.34
C SER A 80 -11.58 -33.24 -12.86
N GLN A 81 -10.46 -32.86 -12.23
CA GLN A 81 -10.42 -32.37 -10.84
C GLN A 81 -11.27 -31.07 -10.68
N ILE A 82 -11.13 -30.11 -11.61
CA ILE A 82 -11.95 -28.89 -11.63
C ILE A 82 -13.44 -29.26 -11.71
N LYS A 83 -13.80 -30.21 -12.58
CA LYS A 83 -15.18 -30.67 -12.69
C LYS A 83 -15.71 -31.29 -11.40
N GLN A 84 -14.90 -32.09 -10.70
CA GLN A 84 -15.30 -32.80 -9.47
C GLN A 84 -15.41 -31.87 -8.26
N GLN A 85 -14.50 -30.88 -8.16
CA GLN A 85 -14.34 -30.02 -6.98
C GLN A 85 -14.88 -28.60 -7.20
N TRP A 86 -15.78 -28.39 -8.18
CA TRP A 86 -16.32 -27.07 -8.50
C TRP A 86 -16.85 -26.36 -7.24
N PRO A 87 -16.50 -25.08 -7.00
CA PRO A 87 -16.66 -24.44 -5.69
C PRO A 87 -18.05 -23.83 -5.46
N SER A 88 -18.94 -23.88 -6.44
CA SER A 88 -20.27 -23.26 -6.37
C SER A 88 -21.36 -24.19 -6.89
N GLU A 89 -22.62 -23.85 -6.62
CA GLU A 89 -23.81 -24.56 -7.16
C GLU A 89 -24.13 -24.15 -8.61
N ASN A 90 -23.37 -23.26 -9.21
CA ASN A 90 -23.60 -22.78 -10.58
C ASN A 90 -23.16 -23.83 -11.61
N SER A 91 -24.06 -24.77 -11.92
CA SER A 91 -23.80 -25.85 -12.87
C SER A 91 -23.60 -25.35 -14.30
N GLN A 92 -24.17 -24.20 -14.69
CA GLN A 92 -23.98 -23.61 -16.02
C GLN A 92 -22.56 -23.08 -16.17
N ALA A 93 -22.07 -22.29 -15.20
CA ALA A 93 -20.69 -21.81 -15.17
C ALA A 93 -19.69 -22.96 -15.21
N LYS A 94 -19.92 -24.01 -14.39
CA LYS A 94 -19.14 -25.25 -14.37
C LYS A 94 -19.03 -25.88 -15.75
N ASN A 95 -20.19 -26.19 -16.38
CA ASN A 95 -20.23 -26.91 -17.67
C ASN A 95 -19.57 -26.11 -18.79
N ASN A 96 -19.82 -24.79 -18.85
CA ASN A 96 -19.21 -23.91 -19.83
C ASN A 96 -17.69 -23.81 -19.62
N THR A 97 -17.23 -23.68 -18.37
CA THR A 97 -15.79 -23.65 -18.04
C THR A 97 -15.11 -24.94 -18.48
N ILE A 98 -15.66 -26.13 -18.15
CA ILE A 98 -15.07 -27.41 -18.54
C ILE A 98 -15.00 -27.56 -20.07
N LYS A 99 -16.06 -27.16 -20.80
CA LYS A 99 -16.07 -27.14 -22.26
C LYS A 99 -14.95 -26.24 -22.83
N ASN A 100 -14.82 -25.03 -22.28
CA ASN A 100 -13.82 -24.08 -22.73
C ASN A 100 -12.40 -24.57 -22.42
N LEU A 101 -12.14 -25.09 -21.22
CA LEU A 101 -10.84 -25.67 -20.85
C LEU A 101 -10.44 -26.85 -21.75
N ALA A 102 -11.38 -27.73 -22.11
CA ALA A 102 -11.13 -28.81 -23.06
C ALA A 102 -10.79 -28.29 -24.47
N THR A 103 -11.48 -27.23 -24.92
CA THR A 103 -11.19 -26.57 -26.19
C THR A 103 -9.80 -25.90 -26.17
N MET A 104 -9.46 -25.25 -25.07
CA MET A 104 -8.13 -24.64 -24.86
C MET A 104 -7.03 -25.70 -24.87
N GLN A 105 -7.24 -26.83 -24.19
CA GLN A 105 -6.29 -27.95 -24.15
C GLN A 105 -5.96 -28.45 -25.55
N ALA A 106 -6.95 -28.56 -26.44
CA ALA A 106 -6.74 -29.03 -27.82
C ALA A 106 -5.97 -28.02 -28.69
N LYS A 107 -5.91 -26.74 -28.29
CA LYS A 107 -5.33 -25.65 -29.09
C LYS A 107 -4.01 -25.12 -28.53
N SER A 108 -3.59 -25.53 -27.34
CA SER A 108 -2.45 -24.94 -26.64
C SER A 108 -1.28 -25.88 -26.44
N SER A 109 -0.10 -25.30 -26.12
CA SER A 109 1.01 -26.05 -25.55
C SER A 109 0.63 -26.64 -24.19
N PRO A 110 1.34 -27.70 -23.74
CA PRO A 110 1.06 -28.37 -22.46
C PRO A 110 1.12 -27.42 -21.24
N THR A 111 1.92 -26.36 -21.34
CA THR A 111 2.09 -25.35 -20.30
C THR A 111 1.97 -23.95 -20.87
N LEU A 112 1.39 -23.06 -20.11
CA LEU A 112 1.11 -21.65 -20.45
C LEU A 112 1.52 -20.72 -19.30
N SER A 113 1.90 -19.49 -19.63
CA SER A 113 1.89 -18.39 -18.65
C SER A 113 0.45 -17.97 -18.35
N LYS A 114 0.22 -17.24 -17.25
CA LYS A 114 -1.12 -16.69 -16.92
C LYS A 114 -1.66 -15.80 -18.05
N LYS A 115 -0.79 -15.00 -18.68
CA LYS A 115 -1.17 -14.13 -19.79
C LYS A 115 -1.67 -14.92 -20.99
N GLU A 116 -0.96 -15.97 -21.38
CA GLU A 116 -1.34 -16.85 -22.51
C GLU A 116 -2.62 -17.60 -22.20
N LEU A 117 -2.76 -18.16 -20.98
CA LEU A 117 -3.96 -18.83 -20.51
C LEU A 117 -5.21 -17.93 -20.63
N LEU A 118 -5.13 -16.72 -20.09
CA LEU A 118 -6.25 -15.78 -20.09
C LEU A 118 -6.53 -15.21 -21.50
N TRP A 119 -5.51 -15.03 -22.31
CA TRP A 119 -5.66 -14.60 -23.69
C TRP A 119 -6.41 -15.65 -24.51
N LEU A 120 -5.98 -16.91 -24.41
CA LEU A 120 -6.64 -18.03 -25.09
C LEU A 120 -8.09 -18.23 -24.62
N TRP A 121 -8.34 -18.07 -23.31
CA TRP A 121 -9.70 -18.19 -22.77
C TRP A 121 -10.62 -17.08 -23.28
N ARG A 122 -10.13 -15.84 -23.36
CA ARG A 122 -10.89 -14.72 -23.94
C ARG A 122 -11.18 -14.89 -25.42
N ASP A 123 -10.25 -15.47 -26.17
CA ASP A 123 -10.41 -15.76 -27.60
C ASP A 123 -11.52 -16.81 -27.82
N ILE A 124 -11.63 -17.80 -26.96
CA ILE A 124 -12.67 -18.84 -27.04
C ILE A 124 -14.03 -18.33 -26.55
N ASP A 125 -14.08 -17.72 -25.36
CA ASP A 125 -15.32 -17.24 -24.77
C ASP A 125 -15.07 -16.18 -23.67
N SER A 126 -14.93 -14.94 -24.08
CA SER A 126 -14.71 -13.80 -23.19
C SER A 126 -15.92 -13.53 -22.29
N LYS A 127 -17.14 -13.81 -22.77
CA LYS A 127 -18.38 -13.59 -21.99
C LYS A 127 -18.44 -14.55 -20.81
N GLN A 128 -18.16 -15.83 -21.06
CA GLN A 128 -18.15 -16.83 -19.99
C GLN A 128 -17.06 -16.53 -18.96
N LEU A 129 -15.82 -16.18 -19.38
CA LEU A 129 -14.76 -15.82 -18.46
C LEU A 129 -15.16 -14.63 -17.57
N ASN A 130 -15.78 -13.60 -18.13
CA ASN A 130 -16.23 -12.42 -17.40
C ASN A 130 -17.49 -12.66 -16.53
N SER A 131 -18.19 -13.77 -16.73
CA SER A 131 -19.38 -14.15 -15.94
C SER A 131 -19.06 -14.99 -14.71
N LEU A 132 -17.82 -15.47 -14.56
CA LEU A 132 -17.39 -16.21 -13.39
C LEU A 132 -17.38 -15.28 -12.17
N SER A 133 -17.84 -15.80 -11.03
CA SER A 133 -17.56 -15.17 -9.75
C SER A 133 -16.07 -15.21 -9.43
N ASP A 134 -15.61 -14.33 -8.55
CA ASP A 134 -14.21 -14.34 -8.09
C ASP A 134 -13.80 -15.70 -7.52
N GLN A 135 -14.70 -16.36 -6.79
CA GLN A 135 -14.46 -17.69 -6.25
C GLN A 135 -14.23 -18.72 -7.35
N GLU A 136 -15.10 -18.75 -8.37
CA GLU A 136 -15.02 -19.70 -9.49
C GLU A 136 -13.76 -19.45 -10.34
N TYR A 137 -13.50 -18.18 -10.67
CA TYR A 137 -12.29 -17.78 -11.40
C TYR A 137 -11.02 -18.17 -10.67
N ASN A 138 -10.91 -17.81 -9.40
CA ASN A 138 -9.73 -18.09 -8.60
C ASN A 138 -9.52 -19.59 -8.40
N PHE A 139 -10.60 -20.35 -8.19
CA PHE A 139 -10.54 -21.80 -8.12
C PHE A 139 -9.95 -22.42 -9.39
N VAL A 140 -10.41 -22.01 -10.56
CA VAL A 140 -9.89 -22.55 -11.84
C VAL A 140 -8.40 -22.21 -12.02
N ILE A 141 -8.02 -20.96 -11.72
CA ILE A 141 -6.62 -20.54 -11.82
C ILE A 141 -5.73 -21.36 -10.88
N ASP A 142 -6.12 -21.50 -9.61
CA ASP A 142 -5.35 -22.25 -8.62
C ASP A 142 -5.20 -23.74 -9.00
N MET A 143 -6.28 -24.35 -9.53
CA MET A 143 -6.28 -25.75 -9.96
C MET A 143 -5.41 -26.00 -11.19
N LEU A 144 -5.30 -25.03 -12.09
CA LEU A 144 -4.47 -25.12 -13.29
C LEU A 144 -3.00 -24.84 -13.04
N GLU A 145 -2.65 -24.09 -11.98
CA GLU A 145 -1.26 -23.77 -11.65
C GLU A 145 -0.43 -25.03 -11.39
N VAL A 146 0.86 -25.00 -11.76
CA VAL A 146 1.83 -26.09 -11.54
C VAL A 146 3.08 -25.58 -10.85
N ALA A 147 3.60 -26.37 -9.92
CA ALA A 147 4.84 -26.07 -9.25
C ALA A 147 6.02 -26.06 -10.23
N GLN A 148 6.90 -25.10 -10.09
CA GLN A 148 8.18 -25.07 -10.82
C GLN A 148 9.27 -25.59 -9.88
N ILE A 149 9.81 -26.74 -10.20
CA ILE A 149 10.79 -27.46 -9.39
C ILE A 149 12.13 -27.44 -10.10
N LYS A 150 13.20 -27.17 -9.36
CA LYS A 150 14.58 -27.25 -9.82
C LYS A 150 15.05 -28.71 -9.88
N SER A 151 16.21 -28.92 -10.48
CA SER A 151 16.87 -30.25 -10.54
C SER A 151 17.22 -30.84 -9.17
N ASP A 152 17.34 -30.00 -8.12
CA ASP A 152 17.57 -30.40 -6.74
C ASP A 152 16.28 -30.70 -5.95
N ASN A 153 15.13 -30.82 -6.63
CA ASN A 153 13.80 -31.01 -6.08
C ASN A 153 13.29 -29.86 -5.19
N LYS A 154 13.93 -28.69 -5.22
CA LYS A 154 13.44 -27.50 -4.52
C LYS A 154 12.58 -26.66 -5.43
N ARG A 155 11.60 -26.00 -4.85
CA ARG A 155 10.74 -25.04 -5.58
C ARG A 155 11.60 -23.89 -6.13
N LEU A 156 11.32 -23.52 -7.37
CA LEU A 156 11.91 -22.31 -7.98
C LEU A 156 11.25 -21.08 -7.35
N LYS A 157 12.04 -20.27 -6.64
CA LYS A 157 11.59 -19.07 -5.94
C LYS A 157 11.78 -17.82 -6.79
N GLU A 158 10.94 -16.82 -6.56
CA GLU A 158 11.24 -15.45 -6.98
C GLU A 158 12.52 -14.97 -6.31
N GLN A 159 13.35 -14.26 -7.06
CA GLN A 159 14.56 -13.62 -6.56
C GLN A 159 14.38 -12.11 -6.59
N VAL A 160 14.82 -11.44 -5.54
CA VAL A 160 14.78 -9.99 -5.39
C VAL A 160 16.21 -9.47 -5.20
N ASN A 161 16.53 -8.36 -5.85
CA ASN A 161 17.82 -7.68 -5.68
C ASN A 161 17.62 -6.18 -5.57
N THR A 162 17.49 -5.70 -4.35
CA THR A 162 17.21 -4.28 -4.06
C THR A 162 18.37 -3.35 -4.40
N ALA A 163 19.60 -3.86 -4.54
CA ALA A 163 20.76 -3.08 -4.96
C ALA A 163 20.71 -2.72 -6.46
N LEU A 164 19.89 -3.43 -7.24
CA LEU A 164 19.73 -3.24 -8.68
C LEU A 164 18.38 -2.58 -9.06
N ASN A 165 17.74 -1.90 -8.11
CA ASN A 165 16.52 -1.16 -8.37
C ASN A 165 16.76 -0.02 -9.36
N SER A 166 15.94 0.09 -10.39
CA SER A 166 15.96 1.21 -11.34
C SER A 166 15.41 2.51 -10.73
N GLU A 167 14.66 2.44 -9.63
CA GLU A 167 14.07 3.58 -8.93
C GLU A 167 14.85 3.84 -7.63
N SER A 168 15.62 4.92 -7.60
CA SER A 168 16.49 5.27 -6.46
C SER A 168 15.69 5.59 -5.19
N ALA A 169 14.49 6.17 -5.32
CA ALA A 169 13.64 6.50 -4.19
C ALA A 169 13.13 5.23 -3.45
N ALA A 170 12.90 4.13 -4.18
CA ALA A 170 12.58 2.85 -3.56
C ALA A 170 13.77 2.31 -2.74
N THR A 171 14.99 2.44 -3.29
CA THR A 171 16.22 2.07 -2.59
C THR A 171 16.44 2.93 -1.34
N GLU A 172 16.17 4.22 -1.41
CA GLU A 172 16.25 5.15 -0.27
C GLU A 172 15.32 4.72 0.88
N ILE A 173 14.06 4.42 0.58
CA ILE A 173 13.08 3.94 1.57
C ILE A 173 13.58 2.64 2.22
N LEU A 174 14.08 1.69 1.44
CA LEU A 174 14.60 0.41 1.95
C LEU A 174 15.85 0.59 2.82
N GLN A 175 16.75 1.50 2.45
CA GLN A 175 17.91 1.88 3.26
C GLN A 175 17.49 2.50 4.60
N PHE A 176 16.47 3.36 4.59
CA PHE A 176 15.92 3.93 5.82
C PHE A 176 15.35 2.85 6.74
N ILE A 177 14.59 1.88 6.20
CA ILE A 177 14.07 0.74 6.97
C ILE A 177 15.21 -0.05 7.60
N SER A 178 16.23 -0.42 6.81
CA SER A 178 17.42 -1.14 7.29
C SER A 178 18.16 -0.38 8.39
N GLY A 179 18.32 0.94 8.22
CA GLY A 179 18.92 1.82 9.23
C GLY A 179 18.14 1.85 10.53
N SER A 180 16.81 1.98 10.44
CA SER A 180 15.91 1.99 11.60
C SER A 180 15.96 0.69 12.41
N LEU A 181 16.07 -0.47 11.74
CA LEU A 181 16.23 -1.75 12.40
C LEU A 181 17.53 -1.82 13.21
N LYS A 182 18.65 -1.38 12.62
CA LYS A 182 20.00 -1.43 13.22
C LYS A 182 20.18 -0.44 14.39
N VAL A 183 19.42 0.64 14.41
CA VAL A 183 19.43 1.57 15.55
C VAL A 183 18.72 0.94 16.76
N ASN A 184 17.69 0.13 16.52
CA ASN A 184 16.89 -0.48 17.58
C ASN A 184 17.46 -1.80 18.13
N ASP A 185 18.33 -2.47 17.38
CA ASP A 185 18.87 -3.78 17.78
C ASP A 185 20.24 -4.04 17.16
N THR A 186 21.16 -4.60 17.92
CA THR A 186 22.50 -5.03 17.47
C THR A 186 22.46 -6.29 16.60
N ASN A 187 21.43 -7.11 16.74
CA ASN A 187 21.17 -8.29 15.92
C ASN A 187 19.73 -8.26 15.36
N PRO A 188 19.43 -7.28 14.49
CA PRO A 188 18.07 -6.98 14.10
C PRO A 188 17.42 -8.10 13.30
N SER A 189 16.13 -8.28 13.53
CA SER A 189 15.30 -9.21 12.78
C SER A 189 14.03 -8.55 12.26
N MET A 190 13.54 -9.02 11.09
CA MET A 190 12.37 -8.47 10.42
C MET A 190 11.44 -9.59 9.94
N LEU A 191 10.16 -9.47 10.26
CA LEU A 191 9.13 -10.42 9.83
C LEU A 191 8.32 -9.84 8.67
N ALA A 192 8.22 -10.57 7.56
CA ALA A 192 7.36 -10.25 6.42
C ALA A 192 5.98 -10.91 6.60
N ILE A 193 4.92 -10.12 6.67
CA ILE A 193 3.53 -10.56 6.76
C ILE A 193 2.85 -10.27 5.43
N THR A 194 2.38 -11.29 4.73
CA THR A 194 1.81 -11.19 3.38
C THR A 194 0.29 -11.38 3.34
N ALA A 195 -0.37 -11.14 4.47
CA ALA A 195 -1.80 -11.38 4.65
C ALA A 195 -2.71 -10.50 3.78
N SER A 196 -2.23 -9.37 3.25
CA SER A 196 -3.00 -8.54 2.31
C SER A 196 -3.11 -9.15 0.91
N SER A 197 -2.30 -10.14 0.56
CA SER A 197 -2.42 -10.86 -0.72
C SER A 197 -3.52 -11.89 -0.67
N ARG A 198 -4.24 -12.07 -1.78
CA ARG A 198 -5.14 -13.22 -1.93
C ARG A 198 -4.38 -14.53 -1.71
N ASP A 199 -3.20 -14.64 -2.31
CA ASP A 199 -2.27 -15.75 -2.10
C ASP A 199 -1.03 -15.26 -1.33
N PRO A 200 -1.00 -15.40 0.00
CA PRO A 200 0.14 -14.99 0.80
C PRO A 200 1.40 -15.83 0.57
N TYR A 201 1.27 -17.07 0.09
CA TYR A 201 2.40 -17.95 -0.21
C TYR A 201 3.15 -17.52 -1.47
N GLU A 202 2.41 -17.06 -2.49
CA GLU A 202 2.98 -16.48 -3.71
C GLU A 202 3.83 -15.24 -3.40
N SER A 203 3.31 -14.35 -2.56
CA SER A 203 3.97 -13.10 -2.20
C SER A 203 5.15 -13.27 -1.24
N ALA A 204 5.26 -14.42 -0.55
CA ALA A 204 6.24 -14.65 0.49
C ALA A 204 7.68 -14.51 0.01
N ASP A 205 8.01 -15.05 -1.18
CA ASP A 205 9.37 -15.00 -1.72
C ASP A 205 9.81 -13.56 -2.00
N PHE A 206 8.91 -12.74 -2.57
CA PHE A 206 9.17 -11.34 -2.87
C PHE A 206 9.45 -10.54 -1.59
N TYR A 207 8.57 -10.61 -0.59
CA TYR A 207 8.72 -9.82 0.63
C TYR A 207 9.88 -10.28 1.52
N GLU A 208 10.16 -11.58 1.57
CA GLU A 208 11.36 -12.10 2.24
C GLU A 208 12.64 -11.59 1.56
N GLY A 209 12.68 -11.63 0.22
CA GLY A 209 13.78 -11.08 -0.57
C GLY A 209 13.91 -9.55 -0.49
N LEU A 210 12.79 -8.81 -0.45
CA LEU A 210 12.76 -7.35 -0.28
C LEU A 210 13.43 -6.92 1.02
N LEU A 211 13.27 -7.69 2.09
CA LEU A 211 13.79 -7.43 3.42
C LEU A 211 15.16 -8.07 3.68
N SER A 212 15.78 -8.67 2.66
CA SER A 212 17.11 -9.29 2.76
C SER A 212 18.21 -8.22 2.86
N PHE A 213 18.22 -7.49 3.98
CA PHE A 213 19.24 -6.48 4.25
C PHE A 213 20.52 -7.11 4.84
N PRO A 214 21.71 -6.55 4.55
CA PRO A 214 22.93 -6.98 5.21
C PRO A 214 22.83 -6.87 6.75
N ASN A 215 23.19 -7.97 7.45
CA ASN A 215 23.14 -8.06 8.91
C ASN A 215 21.73 -7.86 9.53
N VAL A 216 20.69 -8.23 8.81
CA VAL A 216 19.31 -8.32 9.31
C VAL A 216 18.80 -9.73 9.06
N ASN A 217 18.29 -10.38 10.09
CA ASN A 217 17.66 -11.70 9.96
C ASN A 217 16.20 -11.52 9.51
N SER A 218 15.94 -11.71 8.23
CA SER A 218 14.61 -11.54 7.65
C SER A 218 13.96 -12.89 7.35
N GLN A 219 12.68 -13.03 7.71
CA GLN A 219 11.91 -14.24 7.41
C GLN A 219 10.44 -13.91 7.14
N TRP A 220 9.80 -14.75 6.34
CA TRP A 220 8.37 -14.70 6.17
C TRP A 220 7.66 -15.27 7.41
N LEU A 221 6.70 -14.51 7.95
CA LEU A 221 5.79 -14.97 8.98
C LEU A 221 4.52 -15.50 8.33
N ALA A 222 4.26 -16.78 8.49
CA ALA A 222 3.11 -17.48 7.90
C ALA A 222 1.78 -17.12 8.59
N LEU A 223 1.55 -15.85 8.88
CA LEU A 223 0.33 -15.36 9.51
C LEU A 223 -0.76 -15.16 8.45
N THR A 224 -1.54 -16.21 8.21
CA THR A 224 -2.64 -16.26 7.23
C THR A 224 -4.00 -16.35 7.94
N PRO A 225 -5.13 -16.02 7.29
CA PRO A 225 -6.46 -16.26 7.85
C PRO A 225 -6.69 -17.73 8.23
N ALA A 226 -6.20 -18.68 7.42
CA ALA A 226 -6.26 -20.10 7.73
C ALA A 226 -5.48 -20.45 9.00
N LEU A 227 -4.25 -19.93 9.16
CA LEU A 227 -3.48 -20.11 10.39
C LEU A 227 -4.20 -19.50 11.59
N ALA A 228 -4.69 -18.27 11.48
CA ALA A 228 -5.37 -17.59 12.58
C ALA A 228 -6.55 -18.40 13.10
N LYS A 229 -7.37 -18.95 12.19
CA LYS A 229 -8.48 -19.85 12.55
C LYS A 229 -7.98 -21.18 13.12
N ALA A 230 -6.99 -21.81 12.47
CA ALA A 230 -6.45 -23.12 12.89
C ALA A 230 -5.85 -23.09 14.30
N ILE A 231 -5.03 -22.09 14.60
CA ILE A 231 -4.30 -21.99 15.87
C ILE A 231 -5.25 -21.68 17.05
N THR A 232 -6.27 -20.84 16.82
CA THR A 232 -7.25 -20.48 17.85
C THR A 232 -8.29 -21.54 18.11
N THR A 233 -8.50 -22.47 17.15
CA THR A 233 -9.46 -23.57 17.28
C THR A 233 -8.79 -24.93 17.48
N ASN A 234 -7.45 -24.99 17.62
CA ASN A 234 -6.65 -26.21 17.70
C ASN A 234 -6.84 -27.18 16.52
N LYS A 235 -7.00 -26.64 15.30
CA LYS A 235 -7.28 -27.40 14.07
C LYS A 235 -6.15 -27.31 13.06
N CYS A 236 -4.90 -27.48 13.49
CA CYS A 236 -3.75 -27.36 12.60
C CYS A 236 -3.73 -28.43 11.49
N ASP A 237 -4.30 -29.60 11.74
CA ASP A 237 -4.39 -30.67 10.73
C ASP A 237 -5.43 -30.38 9.63
N ASP A 238 -6.34 -29.41 9.87
CA ASP A 238 -7.38 -28.98 8.93
C ASP A 238 -6.94 -27.78 8.06
N LEU A 239 -5.66 -27.36 8.10
CA LEU A 239 -5.18 -26.17 7.39
C LEU A 239 -5.52 -26.15 5.91
N THR A 240 -5.48 -27.28 5.22
CA THR A 240 -5.90 -27.36 3.81
C THR A 240 -7.37 -26.96 3.62
N THR A 241 -8.25 -27.50 4.45
CA THR A 241 -9.68 -27.15 4.41
C THR A 241 -9.91 -25.68 4.78
N LEU A 242 -9.16 -25.18 5.77
CA LEU A 242 -9.26 -23.78 6.20
C LEU A 242 -8.72 -22.81 5.13
N ARG A 243 -7.71 -23.18 4.34
CA ARG A 243 -7.29 -22.36 3.18
C ARG A 243 -8.41 -22.24 2.15
N HIS A 244 -9.19 -23.32 1.94
CA HIS A 244 -10.35 -23.27 1.05
C HIS A 244 -11.46 -22.37 1.61
N SER A 245 -11.86 -22.54 2.88
CA SER A 245 -13.00 -21.82 3.47
C SER A 245 -12.68 -20.36 3.80
N GLU A 246 -11.51 -20.06 4.40
CA GLU A 246 -11.18 -18.73 4.87
C GLU A 246 -10.54 -17.84 3.80
N MET A 247 -9.92 -18.44 2.78
CA MET A 247 -9.10 -17.72 1.80
C MET A 247 -9.50 -17.97 0.34
N GLY A 248 -10.31 -18.97 0.05
CA GLY A 248 -10.62 -19.38 -1.33
C GLY A 248 -9.36 -19.81 -2.10
N LEU A 249 -8.40 -20.44 -1.43
CA LEU A 249 -7.14 -20.92 -2.00
C LEU A 249 -7.12 -22.44 -2.12
N TYR A 250 -6.67 -22.92 -3.27
CA TYR A 250 -6.68 -24.34 -3.60
C TYR A 250 -5.28 -24.83 -3.99
N GLN A 251 -4.94 -26.07 -3.64
CA GLN A 251 -3.71 -26.79 -4.01
C GLN A 251 -2.39 -26.11 -3.63
N ARG A 252 -2.40 -25.24 -2.62
CA ARG A 252 -1.17 -24.51 -2.24
C ARG A 252 -0.07 -25.42 -1.69
N GLU A 253 -0.43 -26.57 -1.10
CA GLU A 253 0.50 -27.62 -0.66
C GLU A 253 1.36 -28.15 -1.80
N HIS A 254 0.81 -28.21 -3.01
CA HIS A 254 1.51 -28.68 -4.19
C HIS A 254 2.35 -27.58 -4.86
N ILE A 255 1.89 -26.32 -4.79
CA ILE A 255 2.55 -25.20 -5.46
C ILE A 255 3.64 -24.57 -4.58
N TYR A 256 3.37 -24.43 -3.28
CA TYR A 256 4.24 -23.80 -2.28
C TYR A 256 4.46 -24.70 -1.06
N PRO A 257 4.99 -25.95 -1.24
CA PRO A 257 5.12 -26.94 -0.15
C PRO A 257 5.97 -26.47 1.01
N ASP A 258 7.03 -25.70 0.74
CA ASP A 258 7.91 -25.11 1.76
C ASP A 258 7.15 -24.06 2.61
N ARG A 259 6.27 -23.29 2.01
CA ARG A 259 5.50 -22.24 2.69
C ARG A 259 4.34 -22.80 3.50
N THR A 260 3.59 -23.75 2.95
CA THR A 260 2.50 -24.43 3.66
C THR A 260 3.02 -25.31 4.79
N GLN A 261 4.21 -25.91 4.64
CA GLN A 261 4.87 -26.62 5.72
C GLN A 261 5.32 -25.67 6.85
N ALA A 262 5.84 -24.49 6.52
CA ALA A 262 6.21 -23.48 7.52
C ALA A 262 4.98 -23.02 8.31
N GLU A 263 3.85 -22.79 7.65
CA GLU A 263 2.57 -22.45 8.27
C GLU A 263 2.08 -23.56 9.23
N TYR A 264 2.13 -24.83 8.77
CA TYR A 264 1.77 -25.97 9.60
C TYR A 264 2.64 -26.09 10.85
N GLN A 265 3.96 -25.94 10.71
CA GLN A 265 4.89 -25.99 11.84
C GLN A 265 4.66 -24.85 12.83
N LEU A 266 4.34 -23.65 12.34
CA LEU A 266 4.00 -22.52 13.20
C LEU A 266 2.69 -22.77 13.96
N CYS A 267 1.68 -23.33 13.30
CA CYS A 267 0.42 -23.72 13.94
C CYS A 267 0.66 -24.74 15.08
N LYS A 268 1.44 -25.78 14.81
CA LYS A 268 1.75 -26.82 15.82
C LYS A 268 2.53 -26.31 17.03
N LYS A 269 3.33 -25.24 16.86
CA LYS A 269 4.02 -24.57 17.99
C LYS A 269 3.06 -23.78 18.89
N GLY A 270 1.88 -23.40 18.39
CA GLY A 270 0.82 -22.75 19.15
C GLY A 270 0.96 -21.25 19.28
N THR A 271 -0.05 -20.65 19.91
CA THR A 271 -0.21 -19.20 20.06
C THR A 271 0.96 -18.53 20.78
N ASP A 272 1.44 -19.13 21.87
CA ASP A 272 2.52 -18.52 22.68
C ASP A 272 3.82 -18.42 21.87
N ALA A 273 4.15 -19.46 21.11
CA ALA A 273 5.33 -19.45 20.24
C ALA A 273 5.21 -18.40 19.12
N LEU A 274 4.03 -18.20 18.56
CA LEU A 274 3.77 -17.13 17.59
C LEU A 274 3.96 -15.74 18.22
N VAL A 275 3.40 -15.53 19.41
CA VAL A 275 3.53 -14.26 20.16
C VAL A 275 5.00 -13.98 20.50
N GLU A 276 5.73 -14.98 20.97
CA GLU A 276 7.16 -14.85 21.30
C GLU A 276 8.02 -14.59 20.04
N LEU A 277 7.74 -15.27 18.92
CA LEU A 277 8.42 -15.00 17.65
C LEU A 277 8.25 -13.53 17.23
N ILE A 278 7.04 -12.99 17.37
CA ILE A 278 6.77 -11.59 17.06
C ILE A 278 7.47 -10.67 18.05
N LYS A 279 7.37 -10.90 19.35
CA LYS A 279 8.02 -10.06 20.38
C LYS A 279 9.53 -10.01 20.22
N ASN A 280 10.15 -11.10 19.80
CA ASN A 280 11.60 -11.19 19.60
C ASN A 280 12.06 -10.59 18.26
N SER A 281 11.15 -10.12 17.40
CA SER A 281 11.52 -9.40 16.19
C SER A 281 11.74 -7.92 16.46
N THR A 282 12.73 -7.33 15.79
CA THR A 282 12.97 -5.89 15.80
C THR A 282 11.90 -5.15 15.00
N GLY A 283 11.42 -5.76 13.91
CA GLY A 283 10.40 -5.14 13.07
C GLY A 283 9.47 -6.10 12.36
N VAL A 284 8.37 -5.55 11.86
CA VAL A 284 7.38 -6.24 11.03
C VAL A 284 7.05 -5.41 9.80
N MET A 285 6.82 -6.07 8.67
CA MET A 285 6.35 -5.44 7.43
C MET A 285 5.06 -6.08 6.97
N PHE A 286 4.06 -5.26 6.72
CA PHE A 286 2.78 -5.64 6.12
C PHE A 286 2.79 -5.32 4.63
N ASN A 287 2.41 -6.29 3.81
CA ASN A 287 2.43 -6.19 2.36
C ASN A 287 1.25 -5.38 1.79
N GLY A 288 1.37 -5.03 0.49
CA GLY A 288 0.28 -4.49 -0.30
C GLY A 288 -0.72 -5.56 -0.76
N GLY A 289 -1.92 -5.12 -1.10
CA GLY A 289 -3.04 -5.96 -1.54
C GLY A 289 -4.36 -5.41 -1.04
N ASP A 290 -5.10 -6.19 -0.24
CA ASP A 290 -6.34 -5.81 0.42
C ASP A 290 -6.14 -5.77 1.94
N GLN A 291 -6.29 -4.59 2.54
CA GLN A 291 -6.18 -4.38 3.98
C GLN A 291 -7.26 -5.12 4.79
N SER A 292 -8.39 -5.43 4.18
CA SER A 292 -9.44 -6.21 4.83
C SER A 292 -9.00 -7.65 5.07
N LEU A 293 -8.17 -8.22 4.19
CA LEU A 293 -7.58 -9.55 4.39
C LEU A 293 -6.58 -9.54 5.54
N THR A 294 -5.72 -8.53 5.62
CA THR A 294 -4.81 -8.38 6.77
C THR A 294 -5.58 -8.23 8.06
N ARG A 295 -6.70 -7.50 8.06
CA ARG A 295 -7.50 -7.33 9.26
C ARG A 295 -8.03 -8.67 9.81
N LYS A 296 -8.33 -9.66 8.96
CA LYS A 296 -8.76 -11.01 9.37
C LYS A 296 -7.70 -11.78 10.17
N VAL A 297 -6.41 -11.41 10.06
CA VAL A 297 -5.36 -12.01 10.89
C VAL A 297 -5.04 -11.20 12.15
N LEU A 298 -5.68 -10.06 12.32
CA LEU A 298 -5.52 -9.18 13.50
C LEU A 298 -6.69 -9.29 14.46
N PHE A 299 -7.91 -9.50 13.95
CA PHE A 299 -9.14 -9.51 14.73
C PHE A 299 -10.04 -10.66 14.28
N ASP A 300 -10.76 -11.22 15.25
CA ASP A 300 -11.76 -12.24 15.00
C ASP A 300 -13.07 -11.67 14.42
N GLU A 301 -14.05 -12.53 14.20
CA GLU A 301 -15.37 -12.18 13.64
C GLU A 301 -16.17 -11.21 14.55
N ASN A 302 -15.85 -11.18 15.85
CA ASN A 302 -16.46 -10.29 16.85
C ASN A 302 -15.63 -9.01 17.07
N ASN A 303 -14.67 -8.72 16.19
CA ASN A 303 -13.73 -7.61 16.29
C ASN A 303 -12.83 -7.64 17.55
N GLN A 304 -12.66 -8.80 18.17
CA GLN A 304 -11.73 -8.96 19.28
C GLN A 304 -10.32 -9.19 18.74
N PRO A 305 -9.30 -8.53 19.30
CA PRO A 305 -7.93 -8.71 18.83
C PRO A 305 -7.43 -10.13 19.17
N TYR A 306 -6.77 -10.75 18.21
CA TYR A 306 -6.04 -11.98 18.48
C TYR A 306 -4.90 -11.78 19.48
N PRO A 307 -4.44 -12.83 20.20
CA PRO A 307 -3.37 -12.71 21.20
C PRO A 307 -2.06 -12.07 20.70
N TRP A 308 -1.73 -12.25 19.43
CA TRP A 308 -0.52 -11.69 18.79
C TRP A 308 -0.67 -10.24 18.32
N THR A 309 -1.88 -9.69 18.24
CA THR A 309 -2.12 -8.32 17.72
C THR A 309 -1.36 -7.27 18.52
N LYS A 310 -1.40 -7.37 19.85
CA LYS A 310 -0.66 -6.45 20.72
C LYS A 310 0.86 -6.58 20.54
N ALA A 311 1.37 -7.78 20.31
CA ALA A 311 2.78 -8.00 20.03
C ALA A 311 3.20 -7.33 18.71
N LEU A 312 2.36 -7.39 17.66
CA LEU A 312 2.57 -6.67 16.40
C LEU A 312 2.58 -5.15 16.61
N GLN A 313 1.59 -4.60 17.34
CA GLN A 313 1.50 -3.18 17.63
C GLN A 313 2.72 -2.61 18.36
N SER A 314 3.40 -3.42 19.16
CA SER A 314 4.52 -3.01 20.01
C SER A 314 5.90 -3.17 19.35
N ARG A 315 5.99 -3.52 18.07
CA ARG A 315 7.32 -3.65 17.43
C ARG A 315 8.01 -2.30 17.31
N PRO A 316 9.33 -2.25 17.55
CA PRO A 316 10.12 -1.03 17.39
C PRO A 316 10.02 -0.43 15.99
N VAL A 317 10.03 -1.27 14.94
CA VAL A 317 9.91 -0.83 13.55
C VAL A 317 8.70 -1.50 12.89
N ILE A 318 7.74 -0.70 12.44
CA ILE A 318 6.57 -1.19 11.71
C ILE A 318 6.54 -0.57 10.32
N VAL A 319 6.52 -1.42 9.32
CA VAL A 319 6.51 -1.01 7.91
C VAL A 319 5.22 -1.47 7.26
N GLY A 320 4.61 -0.59 6.48
CA GLY A 320 3.48 -0.94 5.61
C GLY A 320 3.73 -0.48 4.18
N THR A 321 3.23 -1.23 3.19
CA THR A 321 3.18 -0.75 1.81
C THR A 321 1.76 -0.91 1.27
N SER A 322 1.20 0.16 0.68
CA SER A 322 -0.17 0.17 0.14
C SER A 322 -1.20 -0.29 1.20
N ALA A 323 -1.91 -1.40 1.00
CA ALA A 323 -2.83 -1.98 1.99
C ALA A 323 -2.18 -2.19 3.37
N GLY A 324 -0.89 -2.58 3.42
CA GLY A 324 -0.12 -2.70 4.66
C GLY A 324 0.09 -1.36 5.37
N THR A 325 0.06 -0.24 4.65
CA THR A 325 0.01 1.11 5.22
C THR A 325 -1.40 1.45 5.69
N ALA A 326 -2.41 1.23 4.87
CA ALA A 326 -3.80 1.56 5.20
C ALA A 326 -4.29 0.82 6.45
N VAL A 327 -3.88 -0.43 6.67
CA VAL A 327 -4.24 -1.23 7.84
C VAL A 327 -3.65 -0.69 9.16
N GLN A 328 -2.65 0.21 9.10
CA GLN A 328 -2.11 0.85 10.30
C GLN A 328 -3.08 1.87 10.92
N SER A 329 -4.07 2.38 10.15
CA SER A 329 -5.15 3.23 10.67
C SER A 329 -5.91 2.51 11.78
N GLY A 330 -6.19 3.20 12.86
CA GLY A 330 -6.95 2.63 13.97
C GLY A 330 -6.59 3.27 15.29
N GLY A 331 -7.11 2.69 16.38
CA GLY A 331 -6.93 3.24 17.71
C GLY A 331 -7.80 4.47 17.94
N GLN A 332 -7.58 5.11 19.09
CA GLN A 332 -8.36 6.27 19.52
C GLN A 332 -7.54 7.54 19.27
N ALA A 333 -8.03 8.39 18.37
CA ALA A 333 -7.57 9.77 18.26
C ALA A 333 -8.21 10.64 19.34
N HIS A 334 -7.72 11.88 19.52
CA HIS A 334 -8.33 12.82 20.49
C HIS A 334 -9.83 13.07 20.24
N ALA A 335 -10.26 12.88 19.00
CA ALA A 335 -11.61 13.18 18.56
C ALA A 335 -12.44 11.92 18.23
N GLY A 336 -12.01 10.73 18.62
CA GLY A 336 -12.75 9.47 18.43
C GLY A 336 -11.96 8.34 17.78
N ASN A 337 -12.64 7.26 17.39
CA ASN A 337 -12.00 6.09 16.78
C ASN A 337 -11.58 6.36 15.34
N VAL A 338 -10.33 6.02 15.00
CA VAL A 338 -9.82 6.10 13.63
C VAL A 338 -10.29 4.88 12.84
N VAL A 339 -11.05 5.13 11.78
CA VAL A 339 -11.54 4.09 10.87
C VAL A 339 -10.47 3.67 9.87
N MET A 340 -10.66 2.52 9.23
CA MET A 340 -9.81 2.05 8.15
C MET A 340 -10.58 2.11 6.83
N ILE A 341 -10.10 2.90 5.86
CA ILE A 341 -10.65 2.91 4.50
C ILE A 341 -10.40 1.56 3.82
N THR A 342 -11.41 1.04 3.11
CA THR A 342 -11.31 -0.28 2.48
C THR A 342 -11.33 -0.22 0.96
N ASN A 343 -12.18 0.62 0.37
CA ASN A 343 -12.29 0.74 -1.09
C ASN A 343 -12.80 2.13 -1.50
N GLY A 344 -12.93 2.37 -2.81
CA GLY A 344 -13.67 3.47 -3.41
C GLY A 344 -12.86 4.39 -4.32
N THR A 345 -13.59 5.17 -5.09
CA THR A 345 -13.06 6.26 -5.93
C THR A 345 -13.54 7.62 -5.42
N SER A 346 -12.83 8.69 -5.76
CA SER A 346 -13.29 10.05 -5.41
C SER A 346 -14.61 10.40 -6.08
N LEU A 347 -14.83 9.95 -7.31
CA LEU A 347 -16.05 10.23 -8.04
C LEU A 347 -17.28 9.53 -7.42
N SER A 348 -17.15 8.24 -7.10
CA SER A 348 -18.20 7.49 -6.42
C SER A 348 -18.49 8.06 -5.03
N ALA A 349 -17.44 8.45 -4.29
CA ALA A 349 -17.57 9.10 -2.99
C ALA A 349 -18.37 10.41 -3.05
N LEU A 350 -18.15 11.24 -4.07
CA LEU A 350 -18.91 12.48 -4.25
C LEU A 350 -20.39 12.20 -4.58
N LYS A 351 -20.69 11.15 -5.34
CA LYS A 351 -22.06 10.77 -5.76
C LYS A 351 -22.84 10.05 -4.66
N GLU A 352 -22.20 9.15 -3.93
CA GLU A 352 -22.86 8.15 -3.06
C GLU A 352 -22.55 8.34 -1.57
N GLY A 353 -21.49 9.12 -1.23
CA GLY A 353 -20.99 9.23 0.13
C GLY A 353 -20.11 8.05 0.55
N ALA A 354 -19.88 7.91 1.86
CA ALA A 354 -19.11 6.82 2.45
C ALA A 354 -20.03 5.82 3.17
N GLN A 355 -19.67 4.54 3.11
CA GLN A 355 -20.47 3.44 3.67
C GLN A 355 -19.61 2.52 4.52
N ALA A 356 -20.12 2.09 5.67
CA ALA A 356 -19.46 1.06 6.46
C ALA A 356 -19.63 -0.32 5.79
N ILE A 357 -18.58 -1.14 5.80
CA ILE A 357 -18.61 -2.48 5.17
C ILE A 357 -19.65 -3.44 5.79
N ASP A 358 -20.02 -3.22 7.04
CA ASP A 358 -21.04 -3.99 7.77
C ASP A 358 -22.47 -3.42 7.64
N ALA A 359 -22.62 -2.32 6.89
CA ALA A 359 -23.89 -1.70 6.57
C ALA A 359 -23.88 -1.13 5.14
N PRO A 360 -23.70 -1.98 4.10
CA PRO A 360 -23.66 -1.51 2.72
C PRO A 360 -25.05 -1.02 2.28
N SER A 361 -25.09 -0.02 1.41
CA SER A 361 -26.34 0.39 0.76
C SER A 361 -26.71 -0.55 -0.39
N GLU A 362 -27.97 -0.56 -0.80
CA GLU A 362 -28.45 -1.32 -1.97
C GLU A 362 -27.75 -0.89 -3.29
N ARG A 363 -27.17 0.33 -3.31
CA ARG A 363 -26.46 0.88 -4.48
C ARG A 363 -24.97 0.60 -4.48
N SER A 364 -24.46 -0.13 -3.47
CA SER A 364 -23.02 -0.42 -3.35
C SER A 364 -22.50 -1.20 -4.56
N ASN A 365 -21.38 -0.78 -5.10
CA ASN A 365 -20.67 -1.42 -6.21
C ASN A 365 -19.16 -1.46 -5.92
N SER A 366 -18.37 -1.97 -6.86
CA SER A 366 -16.91 -2.10 -6.74
C SER A 366 -16.17 -0.77 -6.55
N ASP A 367 -16.77 0.36 -6.91
CA ASP A 367 -16.17 1.69 -6.82
C ASP A 367 -16.66 2.49 -5.61
N SER A 368 -17.64 1.98 -4.87
CA SER A 368 -18.22 2.65 -3.70
C SER A 368 -17.19 2.86 -2.61
N LEU A 369 -17.21 4.06 -2.01
CA LEU A 369 -16.34 4.38 -0.87
C LEU A 369 -16.80 3.60 0.36
N THR A 370 -15.96 2.69 0.80
CA THR A 370 -16.24 1.85 1.97
C THR A 370 -15.15 1.95 3.03
N TYR A 371 -15.54 1.72 4.29
CA TYR A 371 -14.64 1.73 5.44
C TYR A 371 -15.03 0.72 6.51
N ASN A 372 -14.04 0.26 7.28
CA ASN A 372 -14.25 -0.50 8.49
C ASN A 372 -14.27 0.46 9.69
N ARG A 373 -15.40 0.50 10.41
CA ARG A 373 -15.61 1.42 11.55
C ARG A 373 -14.73 1.12 12.75
N PHE A 374 -14.23 -0.11 12.87
CA PHE A 374 -13.38 -0.55 13.98
C PHE A 374 -11.89 -0.29 13.73
N GLY A 375 -11.53 0.27 12.56
CA GLY A 375 -10.15 0.49 12.19
C GLY A 375 -9.39 -0.78 11.83
N GLY A 376 -8.08 -0.63 11.68
CA GLY A 376 -7.10 -1.69 11.45
C GLY A 376 -6.23 -1.95 12.67
N LEU A 377 -4.89 -2.07 12.48
CA LEU A 377 -3.94 -2.38 13.55
C LEU A 377 -3.86 -1.31 14.66
N GLY A 378 -4.11 -0.04 14.33
CA GLY A 378 -4.15 1.03 15.32
C GLY A 378 -2.79 1.59 15.74
N THR A 379 -1.74 1.33 14.98
CA THR A 379 -0.41 1.91 15.23
C THR A 379 -0.31 3.37 14.76
N PHE A 380 -1.13 3.77 13.81
CA PHE A 380 -1.29 5.15 13.37
C PHE A 380 -2.67 5.68 13.80
N SER A 381 -2.69 6.43 14.88
CA SER A 381 -3.90 6.98 15.50
C SER A 381 -4.12 8.49 15.22
N TYR A 382 -3.32 9.08 14.34
CA TYR A 382 -3.43 10.52 14.03
C TYR A 382 -4.57 10.86 13.07
N GLY A 383 -5.04 9.89 12.32
CA GLY A 383 -6.10 10.03 11.33
C GLY A 383 -6.19 8.83 10.39
N VAL A 384 -7.04 8.92 9.39
CA VAL A 384 -7.22 7.87 8.37
C VAL A 384 -6.04 7.87 7.41
N LEU A 385 -5.39 6.71 7.21
CA LEU A 385 -4.38 6.52 6.17
C LEU A 385 -5.00 6.06 4.86
N ASP A 386 -4.56 6.69 3.77
CA ASP A 386 -4.86 6.26 2.40
C ASP A 386 -3.58 6.23 1.56
N THR A 387 -3.57 5.48 0.47
CA THR A 387 -2.36 5.14 -0.30
C THR A 387 -2.56 5.29 -1.80
N HIS A 388 -1.50 5.21 -2.62
CA HIS A 388 -1.54 5.52 -4.06
C HIS A 388 -2.29 6.83 -4.33
N PHE A 389 -2.05 7.80 -3.47
CA PHE A 389 -3.03 8.82 -3.19
C PHE A 389 -3.25 9.77 -4.35
N SER A 390 -2.25 10.54 -4.71
CA SER A 390 -2.37 11.48 -5.82
C SER A 390 -2.48 10.76 -7.17
N GLU A 391 -1.79 9.63 -7.34
CA GLU A 391 -1.81 8.85 -8.58
C GLU A 391 -3.22 8.36 -8.93
N ARG A 392 -4.03 8.04 -7.91
CA ARG A 392 -5.44 7.63 -8.05
C ARG A 392 -6.44 8.74 -7.70
N ASN A 393 -5.98 9.98 -7.51
CA ASN A 393 -6.78 11.17 -7.17
C ASN A 393 -7.75 10.93 -6.00
N ARG A 394 -7.25 10.41 -4.89
CA ARG A 394 -8.05 9.96 -3.74
C ARG A 394 -8.42 11.07 -2.74
N THR A 395 -8.04 12.32 -3.02
CA THR A 395 -8.27 13.46 -2.11
C THR A 395 -9.74 13.60 -1.72
N LEU A 396 -10.65 13.57 -2.69
CA LEU A 396 -12.07 13.81 -2.40
C LEU A 396 -12.76 12.60 -1.77
N ARG A 397 -12.28 11.36 -2.01
CA ARG A 397 -12.81 10.21 -1.26
C ARG A 397 -12.43 10.29 0.21
N LEU A 398 -11.20 10.72 0.50
CA LEU A 398 -10.74 10.90 1.88
C LEU A 398 -11.51 12.04 2.57
N GLY A 399 -11.69 13.19 1.90
CA GLY A 399 -12.51 14.29 2.39
C GLY A 399 -13.95 13.86 2.66
N THR A 400 -14.60 13.17 1.73
CA THR A 400 -15.98 12.66 1.90
C THR A 400 -16.08 11.68 3.07
N LEU A 401 -15.06 10.83 3.27
CA LEU A 401 -15.02 9.93 4.43
C LEU A 401 -14.99 10.73 5.75
N LEU A 402 -14.14 11.76 5.82
CA LEU A 402 -14.05 12.61 7.02
C LEU A 402 -15.35 13.35 7.31
N ASP A 403 -16.03 13.88 6.29
CA ASP A 403 -17.34 14.54 6.44
C ASP A 403 -18.40 13.61 7.04
N SER A 404 -18.34 12.31 6.72
CA SER A 404 -19.30 11.32 7.24
C SER A 404 -19.25 11.19 8.77
N PHE A 405 -18.16 11.61 9.39
CA PHE A 405 -17.95 11.57 10.84
C PHE A 405 -18.11 12.93 11.51
N SER A 406 -17.83 14.06 10.82
CA SER A 406 -17.93 15.41 11.39
C SER A 406 -19.34 15.73 11.84
N ALA A 407 -20.36 15.27 11.11
CA ALA A 407 -21.77 15.50 11.46
C ALA A 407 -22.21 14.85 12.79
N ASN A 408 -21.48 13.85 13.29
CA ASN A 408 -21.81 13.10 14.50
C ASN A 408 -20.86 13.34 15.67
N GLN A 409 -19.91 14.29 15.56
CA GLN A 409 -18.83 14.54 16.52
C GLN A 409 -17.97 13.32 16.89
N ALA A 410 -18.11 12.22 16.16
CA ALA A 410 -17.38 10.97 16.36
C ALA A 410 -16.29 10.85 15.28
N GLN A 411 -15.15 11.33 15.55
CA GLN A 411 -14.06 11.75 14.68
C GLN A 411 -13.14 10.67 14.09
N PRO A 412 -12.60 10.86 12.89
CA PRO A 412 -11.26 11.44 12.75
C PRO A 412 -11.28 12.79 12.02
N ALA A 413 -10.61 13.80 12.58
CA ALA A 413 -10.53 15.13 11.98
C ALA A 413 -9.56 15.18 10.78
N PHE A 414 -8.65 14.23 10.65
CA PHE A 414 -7.57 14.24 9.67
C PHE A 414 -7.50 12.95 8.85
N GLY A 415 -7.16 13.10 7.60
CA GLY A 415 -6.78 12.01 6.72
C GLY A 415 -5.41 12.27 6.08
N PHE A 416 -4.61 11.22 5.94
CA PHE A 416 -3.26 11.27 5.40
C PHE A 416 -3.16 10.36 4.18
N GLY A 417 -2.91 10.96 3.02
CA GLY A 417 -2.75 10.25 1.76
C GLY A 417 -1.28 10.17 1.35
N VAL A 418 -0.74 8.97 1.26
CA VAL A 418 0.66 8.76 0.88
C VAL A 418 0.75 8.42 -0.61
N ASP A 419 1.57 9.16 -1.36
CA ASP A 419 1.80 8.97 -2.79
C ASP A 419 2.64 7.71 -3.07
N GLU A 420 2.61 7.22 -4.33
CA GLU A 420 3.43 6.08 -4.76
C GLU A 420 4.93 6.36 -4.63
N THR A 421 5.70 5.33 -4.31
CA THR A 421 7.17 5.39 -4.10
C THR A 421 7.59 6.45 -3.07
N THR A 422 6.73 6.70 -2.11
CA THR A 422 6.89 7.71 -1.04
C THR A 422 6.53 7.06 0.29
N ALA A 423 7.20 7.47 1.37
CA ALA A 423 6.86 7.03 2.71
C ALA A 423 6.67 8.22 3.65
N LEU A 424 5.58 8.17 4.43
CA LEU A 424 5.43 8.94 5.66
C LEU A 424 6.13 8.17 6.78
N VAL A 425 7.19 8.72 7.30
CA VAL A 425 7.90 8.17 8.47
C VAL A 425 7.38 8.87 9.71
N VAL A 426 6.98 8.09 10.72
CA VAL A 426 6.56 8.60 12.03
C VAL A 426 7.50 8.04 13.08
N ILE A 427 8.22 8.90 13.77
CA ILE A 427 9.08 8.55 14.89
C ILE A 427 8.38 8.95 16.17
N LYS A 428 8.06 7.96 17.00
CA LYS A 428 7.45 8.17 18.32
C LYS A 428 8.54 8.04 19.37
N SER A 429 8.66 9.04 20.23
CA SER A 429 9.64 9.03 21.34
C SER A 429 9.05 9.72 22.57
N GLU A 430 9.70 9.54 23.72
CA GLU A 430 9.33 10.25 24.94
C GLU A 430 9.50 11.78 24.81
N ALA A 431 10.42 12.24 23.94
CA ALA A 431 10.65 13.67 23.68
C ALA A 431 9.58 14.29 22.77
N GLY A 432 8.69 13.49 22.18
CA GLY A 432 7.66 13.91 21.26
C GLY A 432 7.65 13.07 19.98
N ASN A 433 6.63 13.30 19.17
CA ASN A 433 6.45 12.60 17.90
C ASN A 433 6.86 13.51 16.74
N LEU A 434 7.46 12.92 15.72
CA LEU A 434 7.91 13.61 14.51
C LEU A 434 7.43 12.87 13.27
N MET A 435 7.01 13.61 12.25
CA MET A 435 6.76 13.06 10.92
C MET A 435 7.77 13.61 9.91
N THR A 436 8.16 12.78 8.94
CA THR A 436 8.99 13.21 7.80
C THR A 436 8.60 12.44 6.54
N VAL A 437 8.83 13.06 5.38
CA VAL A 437 8.50 12.47 4.07
C VAL A 437 9.80 12.11 3.35
N ILE A 438 9.92 10.85 2.95
CA ILE A 438 11.05 10.32 2.19
C ILE A 438 10.58 9.63 0.91
N GLY A 439 11.47 9.47 -0.06
CA GLY A 439 11.19 8.81 -1.33
C GLY A 439 11.02 9.80 -2.48
N LYS A 440 9.92 9.75 -3.25
CA LYS A 440 9.81 10.41 -4.56
C LYS A 440 8.88 11.62 -4.60
N ASN A 441 7.67 11.48 -4.09
CA ASN A 441 6.57 12.46 -4.22
C ASN A 441 6.26 13.11 -2.87
N GLY A 442 5.07 12.96 -2.34
CA GLY A 442 4.70 13.59 -1.08
C GLY A 442 3.57 12.90 -0.34
N VAL A 443 3.13 13.57 0.70
CA VAL A 443 2.01 13.18 1.55
C VAL A 443 0.99 14.31 1.54
N VAL A 444 -0.26 13.98 1.32
CA VAL A 444 -1.40 14.89 1.44
C VAL A 444 -1.99 14.75 2.83
N MET A 445 -2.30 15.85 3.49
CA MET A 445 -3.21 15.90 4.63
C MET A 445 -4.51 16.59 4.21
N VAL A 446 -5.63 15.95 4.52
CA VAL A 446 -6.97 16.49 4.35
C VAL A 446 -7.59 16.66 5.73
N LYS A 447 -8.25 17.80 5.94
CA LYS A 447 -9.04 18.08 7.13
C LYS A 447 -10.45 18.50 6.71
N SER A 448 -11.47 17.95 7.35
CA SER A 448 -12.84 18.44 7.18
C SER A 448 -12.95 19.83 7.82
N THR A 449 -13.56 20.77 7.12
CA THR A 449 -13.86 22.09 7.68
C THR A 449 -15.28 22.03 8.24
N GLU A 450 -15.48 22.39 9.51
CA GLU A 450 -16.76 22.30 10.25
C GLU A 450 -17.93 23.12 9.66
N GLN A 451 -17.75 23.79 8.53
CA GLN A 451 -18.80 24.53 7.83
C GLN A 451 -19.56 23.65 6.85
N ALA A 452 -20.20 22.58 7.33
CA ALA A 452 -21.41 22.12 6.66
C ALA A 452 -22.51 23.16 6.93
N GLN A 453 -22.45 24.28 6.23
CA GLN A 453 -23.61 25.16 6.14
C GLN A 453 -24.72 24.35 5.47
N ALA A 454 -25.72 23.96 6.24
CA ALA A 454 -26.84 23.11 5.81
C ALA A 454 -27.63 23.68 4.61
N GLU A 455 -27.30 24.87 4.18
CA GLU A 455 -27.96 25.58 3.08
C GLU A 455 -27.18 25.59 1.76
N THR A 456 -25.87 25.25 1.76
CA THR A 456 -25.07 25.23 0.53
C THR A 456 -24.76 23.80 0.11
N LYS A 457 -25.02 23.47 -1.16
CA LYS A 457 -24.61 22.19 -1.79
C LYS A 457 -23.08 22.06 -1.99
N THR A 458 -22.27 22.90 -1.34
CA THR A 458 -20.83 22.97 -1.46
C THR A 458 -20.17 22.28 -0.28
N LYS A 459 -19.30 21.30 -0.55
CA LYS A 459 -18.43 20.67 0.44
C LYS A 459 -17.08 21.35 0.42
N THR A 460 -16.50 21.61 1.59
CA THR A 460 -15.18 22.25 1.71
C THR A 460 -14.22 21.41 2.55
N TYR A 461 -12.94 21.41 2.16
CA TYR A 461 -11.86 20.69 2.82
C TYR A 461 -10.63 21.58 2.91
N SER A 462 -9.86 21.48 4.00
CA SER A 462 -8.51 21.99 4.04
C SER A 462 -7.55 20.92 3.49
N TYR A 463 -6.66 21.34 2.61
CA TYR A 463 -5.68 20.51 1.91
C TYR A 463 -4.28 21.02 2.16
N SER A 464 -3.41 20.13 2.60
CA SER A 464 -1.96 20.38 2.67
C SER A 464 -1.21 19.28 1.92
N TYR A 465 -0.11 19.65 1.26
CA TYR A 465 0.78 18.71 0.57
C TYR A 465 2.22 18.90 1.06
N TRP A 466 2.82 17.85 1.55
CA TRP A 466 4.19 17.84 2.03
C TRP A 466 5.06 16.98 1.10
N PRO A 467 5.94 17.59 0.28
CA PRO A 467 6.84 16.86 -0.61
C PRO A 467 7.95 16.14 0.16
N VAL A 468 8.67 15.27 -0.56
CA VAL A 468 9.90 14.64 -0.06
C VAL A 468 10.86 15.69 0.54
N GLY A 469 11.43 15.38 1.71
CA GLY A 469 12.28 16.26 2.49
C GLY A 469 11.55 17.12 3.52
N SER A 470 10.21 17.10 3.54
CA SER A 470 9.42 17.79 4.56
C SER A 470 9.59 17.13 5.92
N VAL A 471 9.72 17.96 6.95
CA VAL A 471 9.59 17.60 8.38
C VAL A 471 8.33 18.28 8.90
N ILE A 472 7.48 17.53 9.59
CA ILE A 472 6.18 17.98 10.07
C ILE A 472 6.17 17.92 11.59
N ASP A 473 5.89 19.06 12.21
CA ASP A 473 5.69 19.18 13.66
C ASP A 473 4.27 18.75 14.02
N ILE A 474 4.16 17.98 15.10
CA ILE A 474 2.88 17.54 15.68
C ILE A 474 2.69 18.29 16.98
N LYS A 475 1.78 19.25 17.03
CA LYS A 475 1.50 20.08 18.22
C LYS A 475 0.00 20.22 18.42
N ASN A 476 -0.49 19.95 19.62
CA ASN A 476 -1.91 20.12 20.00
C ASN A 476 -2.89 19.48 19.01
N ASN A 477 -2.53 18.29 18.47
CA ASN A 477 -3.29 17.59 17.41
C ASN A 477 -3.39 18.34 16.08
N ASP A 478 -2.51 19.29 15.82
CA ASP A 478 -2.34 19.91 14.52
C ASP A 478 -1.01 19.50 13.90
N PHE A 479 -0.94 19.55 12.56
CA PHE A 479 0.17 19.07 11.75
C PHE A 479 0.63 20.20 10.84
N THR A 480 1.80 20.74 11.13
CA THR A 480 2.34 21.88 10.40
C THR A 480 3.73 21.58 9.87
N LEU A 481 4.07 22.20 8.73
CA LEU A 481 5.44 22.15 8.22
C LEU A 481 6.38 22.78 9.26
N SER A 482 7.45 22.07 9.65
CA SER A 482 8.36 22.53 10.69
C SER A 482 9.11 23.80 10.29
N GLN A 483 9.46 24.63 11.27
CA GLN A 483 10.30 25.81 11.04
C GLN A 483 11.63 25.47 10.40
N ARG A 484 12.18 24.29 10.68
CA ARG A 484 13.39 23.78 10.01
C ARG A 484 13.17 23.63 8.51
N SER A 485 12.07 22.99 8.09
CA SER A 485 11.73 22.83 6.67
C SER A 485 11.49 24.19 6.00
N ILE A 486 10.81 25.12 6.67
CA ILE A 486 10.54 26.48 6.16
C ILE A 486 11.84 27.26 5.98
N SER A 487 12.73 27.23 6.97
CA SER A 487 14.01 27.98 6.92
C SER A 487 14.99 27.43 5.88
N GLN A 488 14.85 26.17 5.49
CA GLN A 488 15.65 25.52 4.46
C GLN A 488 14.99 25.52 3.08
N ALA A 489 13.82 26.15 2.94
CA ALA A 489 13.10 26.20 1.68
C ALA A 489 13.95 26.87 0.58
N LEU A 490 13.84 26.33 -0.62
CA LEU A 490 14.50 26.87 -1.81
C LEU A 490 13.83 28.20 -2.22
N PRO A 491 14.55 29.11 -2.87
CA PRO A 491 13.95 30.33 -3.43
C PRO A 491 12.75 30.02 -4.34
N ALA A 492 11.72 30.87 -4.27
CA ALA A 492 10.60 30.79 -5.18
C ALA A 492 11.06 30.91 -6.64
N ILE A 493 10.46 30.12 -7.52
CA ILE A 493 10.70 30.25 -8.97
C ILE A 493 9.69 31.28 -9.48
N LYS A 494 10.16 32.32 -10.15
CA LYS A 494 9.28 33.24 -10.86
C LYS A 494 8.84 32.57 -12.17
N ILE A 495 7.72 31.89 -12.15
CA ILE A 495 7.06 31.37 -13.36
C ILE A 495 6.04 32.44 -13.79
N PRO A 496 5.99 32.80 -15.08
CA PRO A 496 4.91 33.64 -15.58
C PRO A 496 3.53 33.03 -15.26
N PRO A 497 2.48 33.85 -15.03
CA PRO A 497 1.13 33.33 -14.85
C PRO A 497 0.79 32.33 -15.96
N LEU A 498 0.36 31.13 -15.57
CA LEU A 498 -0.05 30.13 -16.53
C LEU A 498 -1.36 30.57 -17.18
N PRO A 499 -1.54 30.37 -18.51
CA PRO A 499 -2.82 30.63 -19.12
C PRO A 499 -3.90 29.77 -18.45
N VAL A 500 -5.11 30.30 -18.32
CA VAL A 500 -6.24 29.60 -17.71
C VAL A 500 -6.41 28.23 -18.38
N GLN A 501 -6.09 27.19 -17.64
CA GLN A 501 -6.26 25.82 -18.12
C GLN A 501 -7.58 25.27 -17.55
N ARG A 502 -8.47 24.82 -18.44
CA ARG A 502 -9.66 24.10 -18.05
C ARG A 502 -9.35 22.60 -17.98
N PHE A 503 -9.34 22.07 -16.77
CA PHE A 503 -9.15 20.64 -16.56
C PHE A 503 -10.50 19.92 -16.53
N GLY A 504 -10.92 19.33 -17.66
CA GLY A 504 -12.18 18.59 -17.79
C GLY A 504 -12.21 17.21 -17.13
N SER A 505 -11.12 16.79 -16.46
CA SER A 505 -11.00 15.49 -15.78
C SER A 505 -9.99 15.60 -14.65
N ILE A 506 -10.27 16.50 -13.70
CA ILE A 506 -9.32 16.83 -12.61
C ILE A 506 -9.02 15.64 -11.69
N LEU A 507 -9.96 14.68 -11.56
CA LEU A 507 -9.80 13.49 -10.72
C LEU A 507 -9.17 12.31 -11.48
N THR A 508 -8.25 12.59 -12.42
CA THR A 508 -7.51 11.56 -13.18
C THR A 508 -6.02 11.85 -13.20
N GLN A 509 -5.18 10.80 -13.18
CA GLN A 509 -3.73 10.89 -13.43
C GLN A 509 -2.99 11.93 -12.57
N ALA A 510 -3.26 12.00 -11.29
CA ALA A 510 -2.65 12.94 -10.35
C ALA A 510 -2.80 14.44 -10.72
N LYS A 511 -3.82 14.81 -11.50
CA LYS A 511 -4.01 16.18 -11.96
C LYS A 511 -4.24 17.17 -10.83
N LEU A 512 -4.94 16.76 -9.75
CA LEU A 512 -5.16 17.63 -8.59
C LEU A 512 -3.81 18.01 -7.94
N ARG A 513 -2.92 17.02 -7.70
CA ARG A 513 -1.55 17.30 -7.23
C ARG A 513 -0.81 18.21 -8.21
N SER A 514 -0.84 17.92 -9.50
CA SER A 514 -0.16 18.75 -10.50
C SER A 514 -0.67 20.19 -10.51
N LEU A 515 -1.97 20.40 -10.30
CA LEU A 515 -2.58 21.72 -10.22
C LEU A 515 -2.13 22.47 -8.95
N THR A 516 -2.11 21.83 -7.78
CA THR A 516 -1.64 22.46 -6.54
C THR A 516 -0.14 22.78 -6.60
N GLN A 517 0.67 21.96 -7.28
CA GLN A 517 2.08 22.25 -7.53
C GLN A 517 2.27 23.44 -8.48
N ALA A 518 1.45 23.54 -9.52
CA ALA A 518 1.46 24.69 -10.42
C ALA A 518 1.09 25.98 -9.66
N MET A 519 0.03 25.96 -8.84
CA MET A 519 -0.36 27.10 -7.99
C MET A 519 0.81 27.54 -7.07
N CYS A 520 1.45 26.59 -6.41
CA CYS A 520 2.58 26.88 -5.53
C CYS A 520 3.76 27.50 -6.28
N LEU A 521 4.09 27.01 -7.47
CA LEU A 521 5.22 27.51 -8.27
C LEU A 521 4.93 28.88 -8.90
N SER A 522 3.70 29.15 -9.33
CA SER A 522 3.27 30.42 -9.92
C SER A 522 2.75 31.44 -8.90
N GLN A 523 2.62 31.03 -7.62
CA GLN A 523 2.03 31.84 -6.53
C GLN A 523 0.58 32.25 -6.82
N GLU A 524 -0.16 31.40 -7.59
CA GLU A 524 -1.57 31.62 -7.88
C GLU A 524 -2.43 31.38 -6.64
N GLN A 525 -3.44 32.22 -6.47
CA GLN A 525 -4.36 32.17 -5.33
C GLN A 525 -5.57 31.26 -5.56
N THR A 526 -5.91 31.02 -6.81
CA THR A 526 -7.11 30.24 -7.16
C THR A 526 -6.84 29.35 -8.38
N ALA A 527 -7.49 28.19 -8.40
CA ALA A 527 -7.56 27.32 -9.57
C ALA A 527 -8.89 26.56 -9.58
N VAL A 528 -9.34 26.16 -10.76
CA VAL A 528 -10.60 25.44 -10.93
C VAL A 528 -10.40 24.25 -11.86
N GLY A 529 -10.96 23.11 -11.47
CA GLY A 529 -11.07 21.92 -12.29
C GLY A 529 -12.50 21.40 -12.33
N GLN A 530 -12.81 20.57 -13.31
CA GLN A 530 -14.11 19.93 -13.45
C GLN A 530 -13.95 18.40 -13.53
N GLN A 531 -14.93 17.70 -13.00
CA GLN A 531 -15.08 16.26 -13.16
C GLN A 531 -16.57 15.92 -13.21
N ASP A 532 -17.04 15.44 -14.34
CA ASP A 532 -18.48 15.19 -14.59
C ASP A 532 -19.31 16.43 -14.22
N GLU A 533 -20.32 16.28 -13.36
CA GLU A 533 -21.17 17.36 -12.82
C GLU A 533 -20.53 18.18 -11.68
N PHE A 534 -19.30 17.86 -11.29
CA PHE A 534 -18.63 18.52 -10.15
C PHE A 534 -17.65 19.59 -10.63
N ILE A 535 -17.71 20.75 -9.99
CA ILE A 535 -16.68 21.80 -10.05
C ILE A 535 -15.85 21.71 -8.79
N ILE A 536 -14.54 21.59 -8.95
CA ILE A 536 -13.55 21.54 -7.87
C ILE A 536 -12.72 22.82 -7.95
N SER A 537 -12.93 23.73 -7.01
CA SER A 537 -12.15 24.95 -6.88
C SER A 537 -11.15 24.85 -5.73
N LEU A 538 -9.95 25.38 -5.97
CA LEU A 538 -8.90 25.53 -4.98
C LEU A 538 -8.70 27.03 -4.75
N SER A 539 -8.57 27.42 -3.49
CA SER A 539 -8.30 28.81 -3.11
C SER A 539 -7.36 28.89 -1.92
N THR A 540 -6.55 29.93 -1.90
CA THR A 540 -5.75 30.25 -0.71
C THR A 540 -6.65 30.89 0.35
N THR A 541 -6.37 30.57 1.61
CA THR A 541 -6.94 31.19 2.81
C THR A 541 -5.86 32.08 3.48
N PRO A 542 -6.18 32.86 4.50
CA PRO A 542 -5.15 33.60 5.27
C PRO A 542 -4.08 32.69 5.90
N GLU A 543 -4.41 31.42 6.17
CA GLU A 543 -3.49 30.42 6.74
C GLU A 543 -2.71 29.65 5.67
N SER A 544 -2.99 29.88 4.40
CA SER A 544 -2.32 29.20 3.30
C SER A 544 -0.88 29.67 3.12
N ALA A 545 0.01 28.74 2.86
CA ALA A 545 1.41 29.04 2.59
C ALA A 545 2.01 28.10 1.53
N TYR A 546 2.95 28.62 0.78
CA TYR A 546 3.72 27.91 -0.25
C TYR A 546 5.21 27.93 0.08
N HIS A 547 5.85 26.74 0.11
CA HIS A 547 7.28 26.62 0.35
C HIS A 547 7.89 25.60 -0.60
N ARG A 548 8.90 25.98 -1.36
CA ARG A 548 9.63 25.06 -2.24
C ARG A 548 10.66 24.27 -1.43
N ILE A 549 10.31 23.06 -1.01
CA ILE A 549 11.15 22.22 -0.12
C ILE A 549 12.26 21.51 -0.89
N SER A 550 11.99 21.07 -2.12
CA SER A 550 12.97 20.37 -2.95
C SER A 550 12.90 20.81 -4.40
N ALA A 551 13.94 20.47 -5.18
CA ALA A 551 13.98 20.70 -6.63
C ALA A 551 13.24 19.61 -7.43
N ALA A 552 12.61 18.63 -6.78
CA ALA A 552 11.82 17.59 -7.42
C ALA A 552 10.59 18.16 -8.14
N GLN A 553 10.03 17.42 -9.08
CA GLN A 553 8.86 17.84 -9.87
C GLN A 553 7.67 18.26 -8.97
N TYR A 554 7.47 17.55 -7.86
CA TYR A 554 6.43 17.82 -6.87
C TYR A 554 7.06 18.27 -5.54
N GLY A 555 8.02 19.20 -5.61
CA GLY A 555 8.82 19.63 -4.48
C GLY A 555 8.29 20.84 -3.71
N CYS A 556 7.09 21.30 -4.04
CA CYS A 556 6.47 22.47 -3.42
C CYS A 556 5.54 22.03 -2.29
N ALA A 557 5.82 22.43 -1.05
CA ALA A 557 4.89 22.27 0.06
C ALA A 557 3.76 23.30 -0.05
N VAL A 558 2.56 22.81 0.14
CA VAL A 558 1.33 23.60 0.15
C VAL A 558 0.66 23.39 1.49
N SER A 559 0.33 24.44 2.21
CA SER A 559 -0.36 24.37 3.49
C SER A 559 -1.72 25.03 3.41
N ASN A 560 -2.74 24.36 3.96
CA ASN A 560 -4.09 24.91 4.21
C ASN A 560 -4.77 25.56 2.99
N LEU A 561 -4.64 24.98 1.78
CA LEU A 561 -5.53 25.35 0.69
C LEU A 561 -6.96 24.91 1.00
N GLU A 562 -7.91 25.74 0.66
CA GLU A 562 -9.31 25.33 0.62
C GLU A 562 -9.61 24.61 -0.70
N ILE A 563 -10.21 23.43 -0.62
CA ILE A 563 -10.85 22.75 -1.75
C ILE A 563 -12.35 22.84 -1.56
N ALA A 564 -13.05 23.47 -2.49
CA ALA A 564 -14.51 23.50 -2.50
C ALA A 564 -15.05 22.67 -3.67
N VAL A 565 -16.04 21.84 -3.40
CA VAL A 565 -16.71 20.98 -4.39
C VAL A 565 -18.18 21.38 -4.47
N SER A 566 -18.62 21.76 -5.66
CA SER A 566 -20.00 22.12 -5.96
C SER A 566 -20.51 21.36 -7.19
N THR A 567 -21.81 21.19 -7.30
CA THR A 567 -22.48 20.69 -8.51
C THR A 567 -23.07 21.86 -9.31
N PHE A 568 -23.09 21.76 -10.64
CA PHE A 568 -23.73 22.73 -11.53
C PHE A 568 -25.03 22.17 -12.12
#